data_86b4fc682aeb656ca7c346d4825ed6aa
#
_entry.id   86b4fc682aeb656ca7c346d4825ed6aa
#
_cell.length_a   1.000
_cell.length_b   1.000
_cell.length_c   1.000
_cell.angle_alpha   90.00
_cell.angle_beta   90.00
_cell.angle_gamma   90.00
#
_symmetry.space_group_name_H-M   'P 1'
#
loop_
_entity.id
_entity.type
_entity.pdbx_description
1 polymer ?
#
loop_
_entity_poly.entity_id
_entity_poly.type
_entity_poly.pdbx_seq_one_letter_code
_entity_poly.pdbx_strand_id
1 'polypeptide(L)'
;KKASFIGHSMGAIVAAEICRRNIFEVENLALMDPVLLYNPKTAFFSSIRQKFNMWRSPTIAHYAAKRRSEFKNLEEAKSHYAGRSIFASWPETSIEDYLIGGLEDHNDSMKLSCDPTWEAKTFETVSLNSYRTLKNIKVPVLILKASMNSTIPNVGLNYLAKNEKIKLFEVEGTHFFLIEKPKEIVKKIQQFF
;
A
#
# COMPACT_ATOMS: atom_id res chain seq x y z
N LYS A 1 16.76 -0.39 21.09
CA LYS A 1 15.61 -1.34 21.08
C LYS A 1 15.41 -1.80 19.65
N LYS A 2 15.29 -3.11 19.43
CA LYS A 2 14.91 -3.68 18.14
C LYS A 2 13.42 -3.63 17.97
N ALA A 3 12.95 -3.45 16.71
CA ALA A 3 11.54 -3.47 16.37
C ALA A 3 11.31 -4.30 15.10
N SER A 4 10.19 -4.99 15.02
CA SER A 4 9.68 -5.59 13.79
C SER A 4 8.65 -4.65 13.18
N PHE A 5 8.66 -4.53 11.85
CA PHE A 5 7.74 -3.65 11.14
C PHE A 5 6.80 -4.48 10.26
N ILE A 6 5.56 -4.06 10.26
CA ILE A 6 4.53 -4.57 9.36
C ILE A 6 4.08 -3.41 8.48
N GLY A 7 4.04 -3.62 7.17
CA GLY A 7 3.61 -2.59 6.24
C GLY A 7 2.78 -3.16 5.09
N HIS A 8 1.80 -2.39 4.64
CA HIS A 8 0.98 -2.72 3.47
C HIS A 8 1.20 -1.71 2.36
N SER A 9 1.24 -2.17 1.12
CA SER A 9 1.29 -1.32 -0.06
C SER A 9 2.48 -0.33 -0.02
N MET A 10 2.21 0.96 -0.01
CA MET A 10 3.21 2.01 0.15
C MET A 10 3.88 1.95 1.54
N GLY A 11 3.12 1.67 2.60
CA GLY A 11 3.66 1.51 3.96
C GLY A 11 4.69 0.38 4.06
N ALA A 12 4.57 -0.65 3.22
CA ALA A 12 5.56 -1.71 3.12
C ALA A 12 6.92 -1.18 2.59
N ILE A 13 6.89 -0.28 1.61
CA ILE A 13 8.12 0.33 1.07
C ILE A 13 8.72 1.33 2.06
N VAL A 14 7.88 2.06 2.80
CA VAL A 14 8.36 2.93 3.89
C VAL A 14 9.08 2.12 4.96
N ALA A 15 8.50 0.99 5.41
CA ALA A 15 9.14 0.09 6.37
C ALA A 15 10.49 -0.46 5.86
N ALA A 16 10.53 -0.85 4.59
CA ALA A 16 11.76 -1.32 3.95
C ALA A 16 12.83 -0.21 3.85
N GLU A 17 12.43 1.03 3.55
CA GLU A 17 13.36 2.18 3.52
C GLU A 17 13.88 2.56 4.90
N ILE A 18 13.05 2.51 5.95
CA ILE A 18 13.47 2.70 7.35
C ILE A 18 14.58 1.70 7.70
N CYS A 19 14.37 0.42 7.36
CA CYS A 19 15.36 -0.63 7.58
C CYS A 19 16.65 -0.36 6.78
N ARG A 20 16.55 -0.09 5.49
CA ARG A 20 17.71 0.16 4.62
C ARG A 20 18.54 1.36 5.06
N ARG A 21 17.89 2.40 5.57
CA ARG A 21 18.56 3.63 6.05
C ARG A 21 19.07 3.53 7.48
N ASN A 22 18.85 2.39 8.15
CA ASN A 22 19.20 2.20 9.55
C ASN A 22 18.65 3.28 10.49
N ILE A 23 17.44 3.77 10.21
CA ILE A 23 16.75 4.77 11.05
C ILE A 23 16.40 4.16 12.40
N PHE A 24 16.04 2.87 12.39
CA PHE A 24 15.83 2.04 13.57
C PHE A 24 16.55 0.71 13.42
N GLU A 25 16.85 0.07 14.55
CA GLU A 25 17.32 -1.30 14.57
C GLU A 25 16.14 -2.24 14.28
N VAL A 26 16.04 -2.69 13.02
CA VAL A 26 14.96 -3.55 12.54
C VAL A 26 15.33 -5.01 12.73
N GLU A 27 14.43 -5.79 13.34
CA GLU A 27 14.61 -7.23 13.54
C GLU A 27 14.05 -8.04 12.36
N ASN A 28 12.79 -7.79 12.01
CA ASN A 28 12.08 -8.46 10.92
C ASN A 28 11.16 -7.48 10.18
N LEU A 29 10.82 -7.81 8.93
CA LEU A 29 9.84 -7.09 8.12
C LEU A 29 8.75 -8.02 7.63
N ALA A 30 7.48 -7.67 7.82
CA ALA A 30 6.34 -8.30 7.14
C ALA A 30 5.72 -7.27 6.18
N LEU A 31 5.85 -7.53 4.88
CA LEU A 31 5.48 -6.62 3.81
C LEU A 31 4.30 -7.23 3.03
N MET A 32 3.14 -6.59 3.13
CA MET A 32 1.91 -7.03 2.48
C MET A 32 1.73 -6.27 1.17
N ASP A 33 1.80 -6.99 0.08
CA ASP A 33 1.67 -6.51 -1.29
C ASP A 33 2.36 -5.15 -1.56
N PRO A 34 3.70 -5.07 -1.32
CA PRO A 34 4.46 -3.83 -1.45
C PRO A 34 4.40 -3.27 -2.88
N VAL A 35 4.31 -1.94 -3.02
CA VAL A 35 4.36 -1.28 -4.32
C VAL A 35 5.77 -1.37 -4.91
N LEU A 36 5.95 -2.24 -5.89
CA LEU A 36 7.24 -2.46 -6.55
C LEU A 36 7.25 -1.91 -7.97
N LEU A 37 8.05 -0.90 -8.20
CA LEU A 37 8.35 -0.39 -9.54
C LEU A 37 9.59 -1.12 -10.05
N TYR A 38 9.37 -2.06 -10.98
CA TYR A 38 10.39 -3.06 -11.31
C TYR A 38 11.41 -2.64 -12.35
N ASN A 39 11.06 -2.09 -13.44
CA ASN A 39 11.97 -1.94 -14.58
C ASN A 39 12.87 -0.70 -14.42
N PRO A 40 14.21 -0.81 -14.41
CA PRO A 40 15.11 0.34 -14.39
C PRO A 40 14.83 1.36 -15.51
N LYS A 41 14.43 0.89 -16.69
CA LYS A 41 14.03 1.76 -17.80
C LYS A 41 12.71 2.48 -17.51
N THR A 42 11.74 1.75 -16.97
CA THR A 42 10.45 2.34 -16.56
C THR A 42 10.66 3.32 -15.39
N ALA A 43 11.49 2.97 -14.41
CA ALA A 43 11.84 3.86 -13.30
C ALA A 43 12.52 5.14 -13.78
N PHE A 44 13.42 5.05 -14.76
CA PHE A 44 14.06 6.21 -15.36
C PHE A 44 13.05 7.12 -16.08
N PHE A 45 12.20 6.57 -16.93
CA PHE A 45 11.14 7.34 -17.60
C PHE A 45 10.10 7.89 -16.61
N SER A 46 9.78 7.12 -15.57
CA SER A 46 8.87 7.58 -14.51
C SER A 46 9.48 8.72 -13.70
N SER A 47 10.79 8.71 -13.44
CA SER A 47 11.45 9.82 -12.74
C SER A 47 11.49 11.10 -13.58
N ILE A 48 11.69 10.99 -14.89
CA ILE A 48 11.59 12.13 -15.82
C ILE A 48 10.16 12.67 -15.85
N ARG A 49 9.16 11.80 -15.98
CA ARG A 49 7.74 12.18 -15.94
C ARG A 49 7.36 12.84 -14.63
N GLN A 50 7.82 12.29 -13.51
CA GLN A 50 7.59 12.84 -12.17
C GLN A 50 8.22 14.24 -12.04
N LYS A 51 9.47 14.40 -12.48
CA LYS A 51 10.19 15.69 -12.43
C LYS A 51 9.53 16.78 -13.28
N PHE A 52 8.97 16.42 -14.44
CA PHE A 52 8.36 17.38 -15.39
C PHE A 52 6.82 17.40 -15.34
N ASN A 53 6.21 16.71 -14.39
CA ASN A 53 4.75 16.61 -14.24
C ASN A 53 4.01 16.20 -15.53
N MET A 54 4.62 15.31 -16.33
CA MET A 54 4.17 14.92 -17.67
C MET A 54 3.26 13.69 -17.66
N TRP A 55 2.21 13.66 -16.84
CA TRP A 55 1.24 12.56 -16.82
C TRP A 55 0.17 12.75 -17.89
N ARG A 56 0.24 11.98 -18.99
CA ARG A 56 -0.72 12.04 -20.11
C ARG A 56 -1.99 11.21 -19.90
N SER A 57 -2.00 10.28 -18.96
CA SER A 57 -3.14 9.39 -18.70
C SER A 57 -3.66 9.62 -17.30
N PRO A 58 -4.96 9.40 -17.03
CA PRO A 58 -5.49 9.38 -15.69
C PRO A 58 -4.73 8.35 -14.85
N THR A 59 -4.03 8.82 -13.84
CA THR A 59 -3.27 7.98 -12.90
C THR A 59 -4.10 7.76 -11.65
N ILE A 60 -3.67 6.84 -10.77
CA ILE A 60 -4.25 6.68 -9.45
C ILE A 60 -4.26 8.02 -8.68
N ALA A 61 -3.23 8.84 -8.84
CA ALA A 61 -3.16 10.19 -8.28
C ALA A 61 -4.28 11.11 -8.82
N HIS A 62 -4.57 11.05 -10.11
CA HIS A 62 -5.67 11.82 -10.71
C HIS A 62 -7.03 11.43 -10.13
N TYR A 63 -7.27 10.12 -9.95
CA TYR A 63 -8.52 9.65 -9.34
C TYR A 63 -8.60 10.02 -7.86
N ALA A 64 -7.48 9.93 -7.13
CA ALA A 64 -7.40 10.36 -5.75
C ALA A 64 -7.72 11.85 -5.61
N ALA A 65 -7.14 12.72 -6.45
CA ALA A 65 -7.39 14.17 -6.43
C ALA A 65 -8.87 14.54 -6.70
N LYS A 66 -9.61 13.71 -7.42
CA LYS A 66 -11.03 13.91 -7.74
C LYS A 66 -11.99 13.20 -6.80
N ARG A 67 -11.48 12.57 -5.78
CA ARG A 67 -12.28 11.83 -4.82
C ARG A 67 -13.22 12.77 -4.07
N ARG A 68 -14.47 12.36 -3.94
CA ARG A 68 -15.43 13.09 -3.11
C ARG A 68 -14.94 13.11 -1.66
N SER A 69 -14.85 14.28 -1.07
CA SER A 69 -14.29 14.49 0.27
C SER A 69 -15.31 14.90 1.32
N GLU A 70 -16.56 15.22 0.92
CA GLU A 70 -17.58 15.73 1.84
C GLU A 70 -18.90 14.98 1.66
N PHE A 71 -19.53 14.64 2.78
CA PHE A 71 -20.75 13.85 2.89
C PHE A 71 -21.66 14.48 3.96
N LYS A 72 -22.98 14.40 3.79
CA LYS A 72 -23.95 14.91 4.77
C LYS A 72 -23.82 14.20 6.12
N ASN A 73 -23.58 12.89 6.09
CA ASN A 73 -23.47 12.04 7.26
C ASN A 73 -22.76 10.71 6.90
N LEU A 74 -22.52 9.88 7.91
CA LEU A 74 -21.88 8.59 7.78
C LEU A 74 -22.63 7.65 6.83
N GLU A 75 -23.95 7.64 6.85
CA GLU A 75 -24.78 6.76 5.99
C GLU A 75 -24.63 7.12 4.51
N GLU A 76 -24.57 8.41 4.18
CA GLU A 76 -24.30 8.84 2.80
C GLU A 76 -22.90 8.39 2.35
N ALA A 77 -21.89 8.53 3.21
CA ALA A 77 -20.54 8.08 2.92
C ALA A 77 -20.50 6.55 2.72
N LYS A 78 -21.15 5.78 3.59
CA LYS A 78 -21.28 4.32 3.49
C LYS A 78 -21.91 3.91 2.15
N SER A 79 -23.02 4.52 1.79
CA SER A 79 -23.70 4.28 0.50
C SER A 79 -22.86 4.66 -0.71
N HIS A 80 -21.98 5.65 -0.56
CA HIS A 80 -21.07 6.06 -1.63
C HIS A 80 -19.94 5.06 -1.85
N TYR A 81 -19.41 4.45 -0.80
CA TYR A 81 -18.26 3.53 -0.90
C TYR A 81 -18.65 2.07 -1.09
N ALA A 82 -19.76 1.61 -0.50
CA ALA A 82 -20.18 0.21 -0.55
C ALA A 82 -20.31 -0.32 -1.98
N GLY A 83 -19.69 -1.48 -2.23
CA GLY A 83 -19.75 -2.19 -3.51
C GLY A 83 -19.00 -1.51 -4.67
N ARG A 84 -18.23 -0.44 -4.44
CA ARG A 84 -17.57 0.31 -5.49
C ARG A 84 -16.04 0.18 -5.44
N SER A 85 -15.43 0.07 -6.63
CA SER A 85 -13.97 0.11 -6.79
C SER A 85 -13.26 -0.87 -5.83
N ILE A 86 -12.29 -0.36 -5.07
CA ILE A 86 -11.50 -1.14 -4.11
C ILE A 86 -12.32 -1.68 -2.93
N PHE A 87 -13.46 -1.06 -2.63
CA PHE A 87 -14.35 -1.46 -1.53
C PHE A 87 -15.31 -2.59 -1.91
N ALA A 88 -15.34 -3.01 -3.18
CA ALA A 88 -16.29 -4.03 -3.64
C ALA A 88 -16.11 -5.40 -2.96
N SER A 89 -14.89 -5.73 -2.54
CA SER A 89 -14.55 -6.98 -1.85
C SER A 89 -14.44 -6.85 -0.34
N TRP A 90 -14.63 -5.63 0.22
CA TRP A 90 -14.49 -5.41 1.64
C TRP A 90 -15.72 -5.85 2.42
N PRO A 91 -15.55 -6.48 3.59
CA PRO A 91 -16.65 -6.67 4.54
C PRO A 91 -17.28 -5.33 4.93
N GLU A 92 -18.58 -5.33 5.15
CA GLU A 92 -19.32 -4.12 5.54
C GLU A 92 -18.74 -3.46 6.81
N THR A 93 -18.41 -4.27 7.81
CA THR A 93 -17.78 -3.80 9.05
C THR A 93 -16.45 -3.08 8.81
N SER A 94 -15.66 -3.55 7.83
CA SER A 94 -14.39 -2.90 7.48
C SER A 94 -14.60 -1.57 6.76
N ILE A 95 -15.68 -1.43 5.99
CA ILE A 95 -16.07 -0.13 5.41
C ILE A 95 -16.49 0.83 6.52
N GLU A 96 -17.24 0.37 7.51
CA GLU A 96 -17.63 1.17 8.67
C GLU A 96 -16.41 1.65 9.45
N ASP A 97 -15.48 0.76 9.80
CA ASP A 97 -14.23 1.09 10.50
C ASP A 97 -13.40 2.11 9.71
N TYR A 98 -13.31 1.93 8.38
CA TYR A 98 -12.62 2.85 7.48
C TYR A 98 -13.25 4.26 7.52
N LEU A 99 -14.58 4.34 7.53
CA LEU A 99 -15.29 5.61 7.54
C LEU A 99 -15.22 6.28 8.93
N ILE A 100 -15.35 5.52 10.01
CA ILE A 100 -15.22 6.03 11.38
C ILE A 100 -13.81 6.63 11.60
N GLY A 101 -12.77 5.94 11.10
CA GLY A 101 -11.40 6.43 11.23
C GLY A 101 -10.98 7.46 10.18
N GLY A 102 -11.69 7.54 9.07
CA GLY A 102 -11.32 8.35 7.90
C GLY A 102 -12.17 9.59 7.67
N LEU A 103 -13.21 9.80 8.47
CA LEU A 103 -14.07 10.98 8.41
C LEU A 103 -13.97 11.78 9.72
N GLU A 104 -14.09 13.06 9.63
CA GLU A 104 -14.18 13.99 10.74
C GLU A 104 -15.41 14.90 10.60
N ASP A 105 -15.97 15.34 11.72
CA ASP A 105 -17.07 16.30 11.75
C ASP A 105 -16.60 17.66 11.20
N HIS A 106 -17.36 18.21 10.28
CA HIS A 106 -17.09 19.50 9.65
C HIS A 106 -18.36 20.34 9.51
N ASN A 107 -18.61 21.22 10.47
CA ASN A 107 -19.88 21.95 10.60
C ASN A 107 -21.08 20.98 10.61
N ASP A 108 -22.00 21.08 9.63
CA ASP A 108 -23.17 20.22 9.48
C ASP A 108 -22.95 19.04 8.53
N SER A 109 -21.68 18.67 8.26
CA SER A 109 -21.28 17.61 7.33
C SER A 109 -20.14 16.78 7.89
N MET A 110 -19.75 15.73 7.18
CA MET A 110 -18.56 14.93 7.45
C MET A 110 -17.58 15.08 6.30
N LYS A 111 -16.29 15.21 6.61
CA LYS A 111 -15.23 15.40 5.63
C LYS A 111 -14.14 14.33 5.80
N LEU A 112 -13.49 13.94 4.69
CA LEU A 112 -12.32 13.08 4.77
C LEU A 112 -11.22 13.76 5.58
N SER A 113 -10.71 13.07 6.59
CA SER A 113 -9.57 13.52 7.42
C SER A 113 -8.28 13.63 6.58
N CYS A 114 -8.14 12.78 5.56
CA CYS A 114 -7.08 12.91 4.57
C CYS A 114 -7.60 13.68 3.35
N ASP A 115 -7.09 14.89 3.13
CA ASP A 115 -7.44 15.68 1.96
C ASP A 115 -7.04 14.95 0.67
N PRO A 116 -7.94 14.83 -0.34
CA PRO A 116 -7.67 14.17 -1.60
C PRO A 116 -6.42 14.65 -2.34
N THR A 117 -6.03 15.91 -2.17
CA THR A 117 -4.81 16.46 -2.78
C THR A 117 -3.54 15.92 -2.14
N TRP A 118 -3.54 15.67 -0.84
CA TRP A 118 -2.46 15.00 -0.13
C TRP A 118 -2.34 13.53 -0.54
N GLU A 119 -3.47 12.81 -0.62
CA GLU A 119 -3.49 11.44 -1.11
C GLU A 119 -2.92 11.34 -2.53
N ALA A 120 -3.37 12.22 -3.43
CA ALA A 120 -2.86 12.30 -4.80
C ALA A 120 -1.36 12.58 -4.84
N LYS A 121 -0.88 13.52 -4.03
CA LYS A 121 0.56 13.86 -3.96
C LYS A 121 1.41 12.70 -3.47
N THR A 122 0.88 11.92 -2.55
CA THR A 122 1.52 10.70 -2.06
C THR A 122 1.70 9.67 -3.18
N PHE A 123 0.69 9.45 -4.02
CA PHE A 123 0.81 8.57 -5.19
C PHE A 123 1.77 9.10 -6.27
N GLU A 124 1.87 10.42 -6.44
CA GLU A 124 2.83 11.03 -7.36
C GLU A 124 4.28 10.86 -6.92
N THR A 125 4.52 10.77 -5.62
CA THR A 125 5.86 10.75 -5.02
C THR A 125 6.32 9.38 -4.55
N VAL A 126 5.66 8.30 -5.00
CA VAL A 126 6.04 6.92 -4.66
C VAL A 126 7.50 6.63 -5.02
N SER A 127 8.19 5.87 -4.17
CA SER A 127 9.60 5.55 -4.37
C SER A 127 9.81 4.71 -5.63
N LEU A 128 10.63 5.21 -6.55
CA LEU A 128 11.04 4.50 -7.78
C LEU A 128 12.15 3.47 -7.52
N ASN A 129 12.73 3.45 -6.31
CA ASN A 129 13.83 2.59 -5.92
C ASN A 129 13.39 1.39 -5.05
N SER A 130 12.09 1.16 -4.89
CA SER A 130 11.52 0.11 -4.02
C SER A 130 12.17 -1.26 -4.23
N TYR A 131 12.51 -1.56 -5.46
CA TYR A 131 13.16 -2.80 -5.87
C TYR A 131 14.58 -2.92 -5.36
N ARG A 132 15.39 -1.88 -5.56
CA ARG A 132 16.78 -1.80 -5.08
C ARG A 132 16.81 -1.86 -3.55
N THR A 133 15.81 -1.27 -2.91
CA THR A 133 15.66 -1.30 -1.45
C THR A 133 15.53 -2.72 -0.97
N LEU A 134 14.54 -3.48 -1.45
CA LEU A 134 14.30 -4.86 -1.03
C LEU A 134 15.48 -5.80 -1.36
N LYS A 135 16.13 -5.63 -2.50
CA LYS A 135 17.29 -6.44 -2.89
C LYS A 135 18.42 -6.38 -1.87
N ASN A 136 18.58 -5.26 -1.20
CA ASN A 136 19.73 -5.01 -0.30
C ASN A 136 19.39 -5.13 1.18
N ILE A 137 18.18 -5.53 1.56
CA ILE A 137 17.80 -5.76 2.95
C ILE A 137 18.53 -6.99 3.50
N LYS A 138 19.03 -6.84 4.73
CA LYS A 138 19.85 -7.86 5.41
C LYS A 138 19.10 -8.58 6.54
N VAL A 139 17.93 -8.09 6.91
CA VAL A 139 17.08 -8.72 7.94
C VAL A 139 16.09 -9.70 7.28
N PRO A 140 15.51 -10.65 8.05
CA PRO A 140 14.45 -11.51 7.55
C PRO A 140 13.25 -10.70 7.05
N VAL A 141 12.72 -11.06 5.88
CA VAL A 141 11.56 -10.40 5.25
C VAL A 141 10.53 -11.43 4.85
N LEU A 142 9.31 -11.27 5.33
CA LEU A 142 8.12 -11.93 4.80
C LEU A 142 7.47 -11.01 3.77
N ILE A 143 7.25 -11.49 2.55
CA ILE A 143 6.41 -10.82 1.55
C ILE A 143 5.16 -11.66 1.32
N LEU A 144 3.99 -11.06 1.53
CA LEU A 144 2.72 -11.64 1.13
C LEU A 144 2.24 -10.89 -0.12
N LYS A 145 2.07 -11.63 -1.24
CA LYS A 145 1.64 -11.11 -2.54
C LYS A 145 0.19 -11.49 -2.78
N ALA A 146 -0.64 -10.55 -3.20
CA ALA A 146 -2.01 -10.84 -3.63
C ALA A 146 -2.04 -11.70 -4.89
N SER A 147 -2.97 -12.65 -4.98
CA SER A 147 -3.19 -13.44 -6.20
C SER A 147 -3.89 -12.62 -7.29
N MET A 148 -4.67 -11.59 -6.91
CA MET A 148 -5.40 -10.72 -7.82
C MET A 148 -5.02 -9.26 -7.61
N ASN A 149 -4.84 -8.51 -8.70
CA ASN A 149 -4.55 -7.07 -8.67
C ASN A 149 -3.36 -6.67 -7.79
N SER A 150 -2.36 -7.55 -7.70
CA SER A 150 -1.14 -7.29 -6.92
C SER A 150 -0.34 -6.12 -7.51
N THR A 151 0.26 -5.33 -6.61
CA THR A 151 1.23 -4.27 -6.96
C THR A 151 2.63 -4.81 -7.21
N ILE A 152 2.85 -6.12 -7.04
CA ILE A 152 4.09 -6.81 -7.35
C ILE A 152 4.03 -7.38 -8.78
N PRO A 153 4.75 -6.82 -9.75
CA PRO A 153 4.76 -7.36 -11.11
C PRO A 153 5.48 -8.72 -11.15
N ASN A 154 4.96 -9.67 -11.93
CA ASN A 154 5.52 -11.02 -12.02
C ASN A 154 7.02 -11.03 -12.42
N VAL A 155 7.43 -10.13 -13.29
CA VAL A 155 8.85 -9.96 -13.66
C VAL A 155 9.74 -9.60 -12.47
N GLY A 156 9.17 -9.07 -11.40
CA GLY A 156 9.85 -8.72 -10.16
C GLY A 156 10.16 -9.90 -9.25
N LEU A 157 9.40 -10.98 -9.34
CA LEU A 157 9.53 -12.12 -8.44
C LEU A 157 10.92 -12.77 -8.51
N ASN A 158 11.47 -12.93 -9.71
CA ASN A 158 12.82 -13.49 -9.92
C ASN A 158 13.94 -12.66 -9.28
N TYR A 159 13.69 -11.38 -9.04
CA TYR A 159 14.67 -10.52 -8.35
C TYR A 159 14.56 -10.64 -6.85
N LEU A 160 13.35 -10.70 -6.32
CA LEU A 160 13.11 -10.89 -4.89
C LEU A 160 13.68 -12.23 -4.45
N ALA A 161 13.49 -13.28 -5.26
CA ALA A 161 14.02 -14.63 -5.02
C ALA A 161 15.57 -14.71 -4.92
N LYS A 162 16.28 -13.69 -5.40
CA LYS A 162 17.75 -13.61 -5.28
C LYS A 162 18.23 -13.17 -3.89
N ASN A 163 17.35 -12.67 -3.04
CA ASN A 163 17.68 -12.33 -1.67
C ASN A 163 17.17 -13.44 -0.75
N GLU A 164 18.06 -14.26 -0.22
CA GLU A 164 17.77 -15.40 0.67
C GLU A 164 17.06 -14.99 1.97
N LYS A 165 17.10 -13.71 2.34
CA LYS A 165 16.37 -13.16 3.49
C LYS A 165 14.88 -12.99 3.23
N ILE A 166 14.44 -13.05 1.95
CA ILE A 166 13.06 -12.83 1.56
C ILE A 166 12.34 -14.17 1.42
N LYS A 167 11.30 -14.36 2.22
CA LYS A 167 10.30 -15.41 2.04
C LYS A 167 9.07 -14.78 1.39
N LEU A 168 8.68 -15.27 0.22
CA LEU A 168 7.52 -14.77 -0.52
C LEU A 168 6.46 -15.85 -0.62
N PHE A 169 5.22 -15.48 -0.25
CA PHE A 169 4.04 -16.33 -0.40
C PHE A 169 2.94 -15.57 -1.12
N GLU A 170 2.24 -16.26 -2.00
CA GLU A 170 1.00 -15.75 -2.58
C GLU A 170 -0.16 -16.04 -1.64
N VAL A 171 -1.05 -15.05 -1.52
CA VAL A 171 -2.27 -15.11 -0.71
C VAL A 171 -3.46 -14.90 -1.64
N GLU A 172 -4.46 -15.75 -1.52
CA GLU A 172 -5.72 -15.59 -2.26
C GLU A 172 -6.45 -14.33 -1.82
N GLY A 173 -6.74 -13.45 -2.77
CA GLY A 173 -7.44 -12.19 -2.55
C GLY A 173 -6.88 -11.06 -3.41
N THR A 174 -7.46 -9.88 -3.24
CA THR A 174 -7.03 -8.65 -3.92
C THR A 174 -5.85 -8.00 -3.17
N HIS A 175 -5.37 -6.87 -3.69
CA HIS A 175 -4.40 -6.01 -2.98
C HIS A 175 -4.79 -5.73 -1.51
N PHE A 176 -6.07 -5.85 -1.18
CA PHE A 176 -6.62 -5.64 0.16
C PHE A 176 -6.91 -6.94 0.94
N PHE A 177 -6.25 -8.06 0.60
CA PHE A 177 -6.41 -9.36 1.26
C PHE A 177 -6.30 -9.29 2.80
N LEU A 178 -5.56 -8.34 3.33
CA LEU A 178 -5.45 -8.13 4.78
C LEU A 178 -6.77 -7.70 5.43
N ILE A 179 -7.63 -7.02 4.67
CA ILE A 179 -8.98 -6.62 5.10
C ILE A 179 -9.99 -7.74 4.78
N GLU A 180 -9.80 -8.42 3.68
CA GLU A 180 -10.67 -9.52 3.23
C GLU A 180 -10.51 -10.77 4.11
N LYS A 181 -9.28 -11.08 4.55
CA LYS A 181 -8.91 -12.30 5.29
C LYS A 181 -8.02 -12.04 6.51
N PRO A 182 -8.38 -11.13 7.43
CA PRO A 182 -7.49 -10.66 8.50
C PRO A 182 -6.95 -11.78 9.38
N LYS A 183 -7.77 -12.77 9.74
CA LYS A 183 -7.36 -13.90 10.60
C LYS A 183 -6.25 -14.75 9.98
N GLU A 184 -6.34 -15.01 8.68
CA GLU A 184 -5.32 -15.77 7.95
C GLU A 184 -3.99 -15.00 7.91
N ILE A 185 -4.06 -13.71 7.63
CA ILE A 185 -2.87 -12.86 7.53
C ILE A 185 -2.16 -12.71 8.88
N VAL A 186 -2.90 -12.47 9.94
CA VAL A 186 -2.35 -12.41 11.31
C VAL A 186 -1.62 -13.72 11.64
N LYS A 187 -2.23 -14.88 11.37
CA LYS A 187 -1.58 -16.18 11.60
C LYS A 187 -0.26 -16.34 10.83
N LYS A 188 -0.23 -15.95 9.55
CA LYS A 188 1.00 -16.00 8.73
C LYS A 188 2.10 -15.10 9.28
N ILE A 189 1.75 -13.89 9.74
CA ILE A 189 2.70 -12.93 10.33
C ILE A 189 3.24 -13.48 11.67
N GLN A 190 2.38 -13.98 12.54
CA GLN A 190 2.77 -14.57 13.82
C GLN A 190 3.69 -15.79 13.67
N GLN A 191 3.51 -16.60 12.64
CA GLN A 191 4.39 -17.74 12.35
C GLN A 191 5.78 -17.31 11.82
N PHE A 192 5.88 -16.10 11.34
CA PHE A 192 7.14 -15.56 10.82
C PHE A 192 7.95 -14.83 11.88
N PHE A 193 7.30 -14.15 12.83
CA PHE A 193 7.95 -13.43 13.94
C PHE A 193 8.23 -14.33 15.12
#